data_804ab73c2f144f2e32846f3a211cc053
#
_entry.id   804ab73c2f144f2e32846f3a211cc053
#
_cell.length_a   1.000
_cell.length_b   1.000
_cell.length_c   1.000
_cell.angle_alpha   90.00
_cell.angle_beta   90.00
_cell.angle_gamma   90.00
#
_symmetry.space_group_name_H-M   'P 1'
#
loop_
_entity.id
_entity.type
_entity.pdbx_description
1 polymer ?
#
loop_
_entity_poly.entity_id
_entity_poly.type
_entity_poly.pdbx_seq_one_letter_code
_entity_poly.pdbx_strand_id
1 'polypeptide(L)'
;MCKQIFQMTLIILALYACGSGAAPRVGEPAPDFEGVDTQGDVHRLADYRGKIVILEWTNHDCPFVRKHYGAGNMQDQQREAAAQGIVWLSVISSAPGKQGHVSPGEADELTRYRDAQPHAVILDTEGKIGRSYAAKTTPHMFIIDADGTLVYMGGIDNISSANPDDIPSAAQYVRVALQEMAAGKPVSSAVTKPYGCSVKY
;
A
#
# COMPACT_ATOMS: atom_id res chain seq x y z
N MET A 1 -60.44 -32.51 15.68
CA MET A 1 -59.03 -32.67 16.10
C MET A 1 -58.18 -31.90 15.10
N CYS A 2 -57.83 -30.65 15.45
CA CYS A 2 -57.08 -29.73 14.57
C CYS A 2 -55.64 -29.68 15.10
N LYS A 3 -54.66 -30.18 14.28
CA LYS A 3 -53.23 -30.10 14.59
C LYS A 3 -52.70 -28.76 14.09
N GLN A 4 -52.37 -27.84 14.99
CA GLN A 4 -51.58 -26.64 14.67
C GLN A 4 -50.14 -27.01 14.52
N ILE A 5 -49.60 -26.74 13.33
CA ILE A 5 -48.18 -26.85 13.04
C ILE A 5 -47.54 -25.49 13.36
N PHE A 6 -46.71 -25.45 14.39
CA PHE A 6 -45.94 -24.27 14.78
C PHE A 6 -44.67 -24.18 13.89
N GLN A 7 -44.65 -23.26 12.92
CA GLN A 7 -43.46 -22.96 12.14
C GLN A 7 -42.57 -22.03 12.97
N MET A 8 -41.44 -22.57 13.43
CA MET A 8 -40.37 -21.79 14.08
C MET A 8 -39.50 -21.16 13.00
N THR A 9 -39.67 -19.87 12.77
CA THR A 9 -38.81 -19.08 11.88
C THR A 9 -37.49 -18.80 12.57
N LEU A 10 -36.40 -19.41 12.11
CA LEU A 10 -35.05 -19.17 12.59
C LEU A 10 -34.55 -17.86 11.99
N ILE A 11 -34.50 -16.81 12.80
CA ILE A 11 -33.88 -15.52 12.41
C ILE A 11 -32.38 -15.66 12.61
N ILE A 12 -31.65 -15.79 11.49
CA ILE A 12 -30.18 -15.71 11.47
C ILE A 12 -29.79 -14.25 11.59
N LEU A 13 -29.38 -13.85 12.80
CA LEU A 13 -28.81 -12.53 13.06
C LEU A 13 -27.37 -12.52 12.52
N ALA A 14 -27.15 -11.92 11.35
CA ALA A 14 -25.81 -11.68 10.83
C ALA A 14 -25.15 -10.62 11.72
N LEU A 15 -24.23 -11.05 12.58
CA LEU A 15 -23.35 -10.15 13.32
C LEU A 15 -22.39 -9.51 12.32
N TYR A 16 -22.65 -8.27 11.93
CA TYR A 16 -21.65 -7.42 11.32
C TYR A 16 -20.63 -7.07 12.41
N ALA A 17 -19.49 -7.78 12.40
CA ALA A 17 -18.35 -7.39 13.21
C ALA A 17 -17.81 -6.06 12.67
N CYS A 18 -18.16 -4.96 13.33
CA CYS A 18 -17.49 -3.68 13.17
C CYS A 18 -16.04 -3.89 13.66
N GLY A 19 -15.12 -4.08 12.73
CA GLY A 19 -13.70 -4.28 13.03
C GLY A 19 -13.15 -3.04 13.73
N SER A 20 -12.91 -3.13 15.02
CA SER A 20 -12.08 -2.19 15.76
C SER A 20 -10.70 -2.17 15.11
N GLY A 21 -10.23 -0.99 14.62
CA GLY A 21 -9.00 -0.85 13.88
C GLY A 21 -7.75 -1.24 14.68
N ALA A 22 -7.48 -2.54 14.77
CA ALA A 22 -6.18 -3.03 15.20
C ALA A 22 -5.13 -2.67 14.14
N ALA A 23 -3.92 -2.35 14.57
CA ALA A 23 -2.82 -2.11 13.65
C ALA A 23 -2.60 -3.36 12.75
N PRO A 24 -2.29 -3.17 11.45
CA PRO A 24 -2.09 -4.28 10.52
C PRO A 24 -0.97 -5.20 11.00
N ARG A 25 -1.12 -6.50 10.74
CA ARG A 25 -0.12 -7.52 11.10
C ARG A 25 0.16 -8.40 9.89
N VAL A 26 1.42 -8.72 9.70
CA VAL A 26 1.82 -9.71 8.69
C VAL A 26 1.24 -11.08 9.05
N GLY A 27 0.74 -11.78 8.04
CA GLY A 27 0.03 -13.06 8.18
C GLY A 27 -1.47 -12.94 8.43
N GLU A 28 -1.99 -11.72 8.62
CA GLU A 28 -3.41 -11.45 8.80
C GLU A 28 -4.01 -10.80 7.53
N PRO A 29 -5.33 -10.81 7.35
CA PRO A 29 -5.96 -10.06 6.27
C PRO A 29 -5.54 -8.59 6.32
N ALA A 30 -5.11 -8.06 5.16
CA ALA A 30 -4.78 -6.65 5.05
C ALA A 30 -6.02 -5.78 5.32
N PRO A 31 -5.86 -4.60 5.95
CA PRO A 31 -6.97 -3.67 6.11
C PRO A 31 -7.61 -3.35 4.76
N ASP A 32 -8.91 -3.52 4.67
CA ASP A 32 -9.64 -3.12 3.47
C ASP A 32 -9.65 -1.59 3.35
N PHE A 33 -9.71 -1.09 2.14
CA PHE A 33 -9.78 0.33 1.87
C PHE A 33 -10.62 0.64 0.64
N GLU A 34 -11.11 1.85 0.60
CA GLU A 34 -11.64 2.51 -0.59
C GLU A 34 -10.92 3.85 -0.73
N GLY A 35 -10.36 4.11 -1.90
CA GLY A 35 -9.66 5.35 -2.22
C GLY A 35 -9.95 5.81 -3.64
N VAL A 36 -9.88 7.12 -3.86
CA VAL A 36 -10.08 7.74 -5.17
C VAL A 36 -8.72 8.13 -5.73
N ASP A 37 -8.46 7.79 -6.98
CA ASP A 37 -7.23 8.16 -7.67
C ASP A 37 -7.30 9.56 -8.31
N THR A 38 -6.23 9.93 -9.00
CA THR A 38 -6.11 11.23 -9.70
C THR A 38 -7.05 11.38 -10.88
N GLN A 39 -7.64 10.30 -11.40
CA GLN A 39 -8.59 10.31 -12.51
C GLN A 39 -10.05 10.33 -12.01
N GLY A 40 -10.26 10.17 -10.70
CA GLY A 40 -11.58 10.07 -10.08
C GLY A 40 -12.11 8.65 -10.01
N ASP A 41 -11.30 7.65 -10.38
CA ASP A 41 -11.67 6.25 -10.29
C ASP A 41 -11.54 5.74 -8.85
N VAL A 42 -12.50 4.88 -8.45
CA VAL A 42 -12.54 4.31 -7.10
C VAL A 42 -11.80 2.97 -7.10
N HIS A 43 -10.86 2.84 -6.19
CA HIS A 43 -10.07 1.62 -5.96
C HIS A 43 -10.40 1.03 -4.59
N ARG A 44 -10.75 -0.25 -4.55
CA ARG A 44 -10.95 -1.04 -3.33
C ARG A 44 -9.96 -2.19 -3.30
N LEU A 45 -9.44 -2.53 -2.13
CA LEU A 45 -8.55 -3.69 -2.03
C LEU A 45 -9.24 -4.97 -2.55
N ALA A 46 -10.54 -5.10 -2.31
CA ALA A 46 -11.34 -6.24 -2.76
C ALA A 46 -11.35 -6.42 -4.29
N ASP A 47 -11.20 -5.33 -5.07
CA ASP A 47 -11.20 -5.36 -6.54
C ASP A 47 -9.92 -6.02 -7.11
N TYR A 48 -8.90 -6.19 -6.27
CA TYR A 48 -7.60 -6.77 -6.63
C TYR A 48 -7.41 -8.21 -6.17
N ARG A 49 -8.47 -8.90 -5.72
CA ARG A 49 -8.38 -10.33 -5.37
C ARG A 49 -7.81 -11.14 -6.54
N GLY A 50 -6.93 -12.08 -6.22
CA GLY A 50 -6.19 -12.87 -7.22
C GLY A 50 -4.93 -12.18 -7.76
N LYS A 51 -4.61 -10.97 -7.32
CA LYS A 51 -3.38 -10.24 -7.67
C LYS A 51 -2.59 -9.87 -6.42
N ILE A 52 -1.27 -9.81 -6.56
CA ILE A 52 -0.42 -9.19 -5.55
C ILE A 52 -0.61 -7.68 -5.66
N VAL A 53 -0.74 -7.00 -4.50
CA VAL A 53 -0.87 -5.54 -4.41
C VAL A 53 0.28 -4.97 -3.59
N ILE A 54 0.93 -3.95 -4.12
CA ILE A 54 1.92 -3.15 -3.40
C ILE A 54 1.30 -1.79 -3.10
N LEU A 55 1.35 -1.37 -1.83
CA LEU A 55 1.03 -0.01 -1.44
C LEU A 55 2.34 0.72 -1.09
N GLU A 56 2.56 1.85 -1.74
CA GLU A 56 3.67 2.76 -1.49
C GLU A 56 3.13 4.05 -0.88
N TRP A 57 3.38 4.33 0.40
CA TRP A 57 3.17 5.68 0.91
C TRP A 57 4.25 6.60 0.41
N THR A 58 3.86 7.67 -0.26
CA THR A 58 4.77 8.59 -0.93
C THR A 58 4.50 10.06 -0.59
N ASN A 59 5.54 10.90 -0.72
CA ASN A 59 5.50 12.34 -0.60
C ASN A 59 6.63 12.93 -1.47
N HIS A 60 6.28 13.71 -2.48
CA HIS A 60 7.24 14.22 -3.46
C HIS A 60 8.31 15.15 -2.87
N ASP A 61 8.03 15.80 -1.74
CA ASP A 61 8.98 16.69 -1.05
C ASP A 61 9.91 15.95 -0.09
N CYS A 62 9.65 14.66 0.19
CA CYS A 62 10.48 13.89 1.09
C CYS A 62 11.84 13.56 0.45
N PRO A 63 12.99 13.92 1.05
CA PRO A 63 14.31 13.59 0.49
C PRO A 63 14.55 12.10 0.30
N PHE A 64 13.97 11.26 1.17
CA PHE A 64 14.07 9.81 1.08
C PHE A 64 13.25 9.25 -0.09
N VAL A 65 12.11 9.86 -0.44
CA VAL A 65 11.35 9.53 -1.65
C VAL A 65 12.11 10.01 -2.88
N ARG A 66 12.66 11.24 -2.85
CA ARG A 66 13.48 11.80 -3.94
C ARG A 66 14.71 10.94 -4.25
N LYS A 67 15.35 10.33 -3.24
CA LYS A 67 16.44 9.35 -3.40
C LYS A 67 16.04 8.27 -4.41
N HIS A 68 14.93 7.60 -4.17
CA HIS A 68 14.52 6.44 -4.96
C HIS A 68 13.96 6.81 -6.33
N TYR A 69 13.21 7.90 -6.43
CA TYR A 69 12.72 8.40 -7.72
C TYR A 69 13.82 9.05 -8.55
N GLY A 70 14.71 9.83 -7.93
CA GLY A 70 15.81 10.50 -8.64
C GLY A 70 16.85 9.53 -9.22
N ALA A 71 17.02 8.37 -8.61
CA ALA A 71 17.92 7.31 -9.08
C ALA A 71 17.23 6.26 -9.98
N GLY A 72 15.95 6.43 -10.30
CA GLY A 72 15.20 5.44 -11.10
C GLY A 72 14.79 4.17 -10.36
N ASN A 73 15.21 4.00 -9.10
CA ASN A 73 14.97 2.76 -8.35
C ASN A 73 13.50 2.45 -8.11
N MET A 74 12.67 3.48 -7.84
CA MET A 74 11.23 3.28 -7.64
C MET A 74 10.55 2.90 -8.94
N GLN A 75 10.86 3.62 -10.02
CA GLN A 75 10.31 3.37 -11.35
C GLN A 75 10.65 1.97 -11.87
N ASP A 76 11.90 1.51 -11.65
CA ASP A 76 12.31 0.16 -12.02
C ASP A 76 11.48 -0.89 -11.28
N GLN A 77 11.27 -0.72 -9.98
CA GLN A 77 10.43 -1.64 -9.19
C GLN A 77 8.96 -1.61 -9.65
N GLN A 78 8.43 -0.44 -10.01
CA GLN A 78 7.08 -0.31 -10.55
C GLN A 78 6.94 -1.03 -11.90
N ARG A 79 7.92 -0.88 -12.80
CA ARG A 79 7.95 -1.59 -14.10
C ARG A 79 8.09 -3.10 -13.93
N GLU A 80 8.98 -3.54 -13.03
CA GLU A 80 9.18 -4.97 -12.70
C GLU A 80 7.88 -5.59 -12.14
N ALA A 81 7.17 -4.88 -11.27
CA ALA A 81 5.89 -5.29 -10.72
C ALA A 81 4.82 -5.40 -11.81
N ALA A 82 4.68 -4.36 -12.65
CA ALA A 82 3.70 -4.36 -13.75
C ALA A 82 3.94 -5.49 -14.75
N ALA A 83 5.21 -5.79 -15.08
CA ALA A 83 5.58 -6.90 -15.97
C ALA A 83 5.17 -8.28 -15.40
N GLN A 84 4.99 -8.39 -14.09
CA GLN A 84 4.54 -9.59 -13.39
C GLN A 84 3.03 -9.58 -13.09
N GLY A 85 2.28 -8.59 -13.56
CA GLY A 85 0.84 -8.43 -13.28
C GLY A 85 0.53 -8.01 -11.85
N ILE A 86 1.53 -7.53 -11.11
CA ILE A 86 1.41 -7.02 -9.75
C ILE A 86 0.87 -5.58 -9.81
N VAL A 87 -0.11 -5.27 -8.96
CA VAL A 87 -0.69 -3.93 -8.86
C VAL A 87 0.14 -3.08 -7.90
N TRP A 88 0.62 -1.93 -8.38
CA TRP A 88 1.34 -0.96 -7.55
C TRP A 88 0.48 0.30 -7.37
N LEU A 89 0.08 0.60 -6.14
CA LEU A 89 -0.68 1.78 -5.77
C LEU A 89 0.21 2.74 -4.96
N SER A 90 0.42 3.94 -5.48
CA SER A 90 1.07 5.01 -4.71
C SER A 90 0.01 5.78 -3.92
N VAL A 91 0.19 5.93 -2.61
CA VAL A 91 -0.77 6.55 -1.69
C VAL A 91 -0.20 7.84 -1.13
N ILE A 92 -0.93 8.94 -1.30
CA ILE A 92 -0.57 10.26 -0.78
C ILE A 92 -1.54 10.62 0.35
N SER A 93 -1.11 10.45 1.61
CA SER A 93 -1.91 10.78 2.80
C SER A 93 -1.44 12.11 3.41
N SER A 94 -1.26 13.14 2.58
CA SER A 94 -0.91 14.49 3.05
C SER A 94 -2.15 15.36 3.10
N ALA A 95 -2.49 15.85 4.30
CA ALA A 95 -3.65 16.71 4.52
C ALA A 95 -3.50 18.07 3.81
N PRO A 96 -4.59 18.76 3.47
CA PRO A 96 -4.56 20.11 2.88
C PRO A 96 -3.68 21.07 3.69
N GLY A 97 -2.78 21.79 2.99
CA GLY A 97 -1.84 22.74 3.59
C GLY A 97 -0.63 22.09 4.26
N LYS A 98 -0.48 20.77 4.21
CA LYS A 98 0.72 20.06 4.70
C LYS A 98 1.66 19.75 3.54
N GLN A 99 2.95 19.56 3.89
CA GLN A 99 3.99 19.14 2.94
C GLN A 99 3.57 17.86 2.20
N GLY A 100 3.70 17.88 0.88
CA GLY A 100 3.36 16.74 0.03
C GLY A 100 1.87 16.65 -0.35
N HIS A 101 1.02 17.60 0.11
CA HIS A 101 -0.34 17.71 -0.41
C HIS A 101 -0.30 18.19 -1.86
N VAL A 102 -1.07 17.54 -2.71
CA VAL A 102 -1.19 17.83 -4.13
C VAL A 102 -2.63 17.69 -4.60
N SER A 103 -3.01 18.45 -5.59
CA SER A 103 -4.22 18.22 -6.37
C SER A 103 -4.04 17.02 -7.31
N PRO A 104 -5.13 16.46 -7.87
CA PRO A 104 -5.05 15.39 -8.87
C PRO A 104 -4.12 15.75 -10.04
N GLY A 105 -4.26 16.93 -10.63
CA GLY A 105 -3.43 17.38 -11.75
C GLY A 105 -1.95 17.50 -11.39
N GLU A 106 -1.61 18.02 -10.21
CA GLU A 106 -0.22 18.08 -9.72
C GLU A 106 0.37 16.69 -9.49
N ALA A 107 -0.41 15.76 -8.96
CA ALA A 107 0.03 14.36 -8.79
C ALA A 107 0.32 13.69 -10.15
N ASP A 108 -0.51 13.92 -11.16
CA ASP A 108 -0.29 13.43 -12.53
C ASP A 108 0.95 14.04 -13.18
N GLU A 109 1.18 15.34 -12.99
CA GLU A 109 2.39 16.01 -13.47
C GLU A 109 3.65 15.45 -12.82
N LEU A 110 3.64 15.25 -11.51
CA LEU A 110 4.73 14.64 -10.77
C LEU A 110 5.01 13.21 -11.23
N THR A 111 3.98 12.42 -11.48
CA THR A 111 4.08 11.05 -11.99
C THR A 111 4.75 11.03 -13.36
N ARG A 112 4.31 11.88 -14.27
CA ARG A 112 4.93 12.02 -15.61
C ARG A 112 6.38 12.55 -15.54
N TYR A 113 6.60 13.60 -14.74
CA TYR A 113 7.93 14.22 -14.61
C TYR A 113 8.99 13.22 -14.10
N ARG A 114 8.59 12.29 -13.23
CA ARG A 114 9.47 11.27 -12.65
C ARG A 114 9.57 10.00 -13.49
N ASP A 115 8.88 9.91 -14.62
CA ASP A 115 8.72 8.65 -15.37
C ASP A 115 8.21 7.50 -14.46
N ALA A 116 7.37 7.83 -13.48
CA ALA A 116 6.80 6.85 -12.56
C ALA A 116 5.64 6.09 -13.23
N GLN A 117 5.49 4.82 -12.92
CA GLN A 117 4.51 3.95 -13.53
C GLN A 117 3.70 3.14 -12.49
N PRO A 118 3.13 3.76 -11.45
CA PRO A 118 2.18 3.08 -10.59
C PRO A 118 0.92 2.73 -11.40
N HIS A 119 0.19 1.71 -10.95
CA HIS A 119 -1.13 1.40 -11.51
C HIS A 119 -2.12 2.55 -11.28
N ALA A 120 -2.08 3.16 -10.09
CA ALA A 120 -2.83 4.36 -9.75
C ALA A 120 -2.14 5.14 -8.63
N VAL A 121 -2.46 6.44 -8.54
CA VAL A 121 -2.06 7.33 -7.45
C VAL A 121 -3.30 7.69 -6.63
N ILE A 122 -3.41 7.15 -5.44
CA ILE A 122 -4.54 7.35 -4.53
C ILE A 122 -4.33 8.61 -3.69
N LEU A 123 -5.31 9.50 -3.68
CA LEU A 123 -5.31 10.73 -2.88
C LEU A 123 -6.09 10.52 -1.57
N ASP A 124 -5.37 10.14 -0.51
CA ASP A 124 -5.91 9.91 0.83
C ASP A 124 -5.75 11.16 1.72
N THR A 125 -6.33 12.28 1.30
CA THR A 125 -6.15 13.58 1.95
C THR A 125 -6.70 13.64 3.38
N GLU A 126 -7.66 12.79 3.72
CA GLU A 126 -8.18 12.62 5.08
C GLU A 126 -7.35 11.64 5.92
N GLY A 127 -6.40 10.94 5.30
CA GLY A 127 -5.53 9.98 5.97
C GLY A 127 -6.26 8.73 6.49
N LYS A 128 -7.41 8.38 5.93
CA LYS A 128 -8.18 7.20 6.33
C LYS A 128 -7.43 5.91 6.04
N ILE A 129 -6.92 5.79 4.81
CA ILE A 129 -6.16 4.62 4.38
C ILE A 129 -4.84 4.56 5.15
N GLY A 130 -4.14 5.70 5.25
CA GLY A 130 -2.88 5.76 5.97
C GLY A 130 -2.99 5.34 7.43
N ARG A 131 -4.04 5.77 8.11
CA ARG A 131 -4.27 5.37 9.52
C ARG A 131 -4.65 3.90 9.67
N SER A 132 -5.45 3.33 8.74
CA SER A 132 -5.81 1.91 8.77
C SER A 132 -4.59 1.00 8.59
N TYR A 133 -3.63 1.41 7.75
CA TYR A 133 -2.35 0.73 7.57
C TYR A 133 -1.28 1.12 8.60
N ALA A 134 -1.58 2.02 9.52
CA ALA A 134 -0.61 2.59 10.46
C ALA A 134 0.66 3.10 9.75
N ALA A 135 0.49 3.71 8.57
CA ALA A 135 1.60 4.25 7.78
C ALA A 135 2.30 5.37 8.54
N LYS A 136 3.62 5.30 8.66
CA LYS A 136 4.43 6.18 9.54
C LYS A 136 5.30 7.13 8.77
N THR A 137 5.88 6.66 7.68
CA THR A 137 6.90 7.40 6.92
C THR A 137 6.62 7.40 5.44
N THR A 138 7.36 8.20 4.70
CA THR A 138 7.46 8.14 3.25
C THR A 138 8.94 8.02 2.86
N PRO A 139 9.33 6.93 2.11
CA PRO A 139 8.47 5.82 1.71
C PRO A 139 8.10 4.87 2.86
N HIS A 140 6.94 4.21 2.77
CA HIS A 140 6.55 3.05 3.58
C HIS A 140 5.85 2.06 2.66
N MET A 141 6.33 0.83 2.64
CA MET A 141 5.92 -0.20 1.69
C MET A 141 5.08 -1.27 2.38
N PHE A 142 4.06 -1.75 1.69
CA PHE A 142 3.25 -2.90 2.10
C PHE A 142 3.06 -3.80 0.90
N ILE A 143 3.12 -5.12 1.10
CA ILE A 143 2.80 -6.12 0.07
C ILE A 143 1.67 -7.00 0.59
N ILE A 144 0.64 -7.14 -0.22
CA ILE A 144 -0.55 -7.94 0.03
C ILE A 144 -0.57 -9.03 -1.04
N ASP A 145 -0.73 -10.28 -0.63
CA ASP A 145 -0.78 -11.40 -1.56
C ASP A 145 -2.13 -11.51 -2.30
N ALA A 146 -2.24 -12.47 -3.21
CA ALA A 146 -3.43 -12.70 -4.02
C ALA A 146 -4.67 -13.07 -3.19
N ASP A 147 -4.49 -13.63 -2.01
CA ASP A 147 -5.56 -13.97 -1.08
C ASP A 147 -5.97 -12.78 -0.19
N GLY A 148 -5.27 -11.64 -0.31
CA GLY A 148 -5.50 -10.43 0.47
C GLY A 148 -4.86 -10.44 1.84
N THR A 149 -3.87 -11.30 2.07
CA THR A 149 -3.08 -11.35 3.30
C THR A 149 -1.94 -10.36 3.22
N LEU A 150 -1.70 -9.60 4.28
CA LEU A 150 -0.52 -8.74 4.38
C LEU A 150 0.72 -9.62 4.60
N VAL A 151 1.66 -9.60 3.66
CA VAL A 151 2.87 -10.45 3.71
C VAL A 151 4.15 -9.67 3.95
N TYR A 152 4.12 -8.35 3.74
CA TYR A 152 5.25 -7.46 4.04
C TYR A 152 4.75 -6.10 4.50
N MET A 153 5.43 -5.50 5.49
CA MET A 153 5.31 -4.08 5.82
C MET A 153 6.64 -3.53 6.31
N GLY A 154 7.07 -2.37 5.78
CA GLY A 154 8.34 -1.78 6.21
C GLY A 154 8.98 -0.81 5.24
N GLY A 155 10.30 -0.74 5.28
CA GLY A 155 11.12 0.10 4.42
C GLY A 155 11.18 -0.40 2.99
N ILE A 156 11.63 0.46 2.07
CA ILE A 156 11.92 0.06 0.69
C ILE A 156 13.26 -0.70 0.63
N ASP A 157 14.23 -0.30 1.45
CA ASP A 157 15.54 -0.92 1.59
C ASP A 157 16.07 -0.84 3.03
N ASN A 158 17.27 -1.37 3.28
CA ASN A 158 17.90 -1.44 4.59
C ASN A 158 18.81 -0.25 4.93
N ILE A 159 19.00 0.72 4.03
CA ILE A 159 19.90 1.87 4.27
C ILE A 159 19.11 3.16 4.44
N SER A 160 18.90 3.55 5.70
CA SER A 160 18.17 4.76 6.11
C SER A 160 18.97 6.03 5.82
N SER A 161 19.12 6.37 4.55
CA SER A 161 19.79 7.60 4.10
C SER A 161 19.02 8.24 2.95
N ALA A 162 19.28 9.52 2.67
CA ALA A 162 18.77 10.24 1.50
C ALA A 162 19.78 10.25 0.34
N ASN A 163 20.94 9.57 0.47
CA ASN A 163 21.96 9.51 -0.57
C ASN A 163 21.60 8.44 -1.62
N PRO A 164 21.45 8.79 -2.90
CA PRO A 164 21.16 7.83 -3.95
C PRO A 164 22.29 6.81 -4.21
N ASP A 165 23.53 7.15 -3.89
CA ASP A 165 24.70 6.27 -4.08
C ASP A 165 24.66 5.02 -3.19
N ASP A 166 23.80 5.00 -2.16
CA ASP A 166 23.62 3.84 -1.30
C ASP A 166 22.73 2.77 -1.91
N ILE A 167 21.91 3.10 -2.94
CA ILE A 167 20.93 2.19 -3.53
C ILE A 167 21.57 0.91 -4.08
N PRO A 168 22.71 0.94 -4.81
CA PRO A 168 23.32 -0.27 -5.34
C PRO A 168 23.82 -1.26 -4.28
N SER A 169 24.14 -0.75 -3.08
CA SER A 169 24.62 -1.58 -1.94
C SER A 169 23.50 -1.99 -0.99
N ALA A 170 22.30 -1.44 -1.16
CA ALA A 170 21.17 -1.70 -0.28
C ALA A 170 20.45 -3.00 -0.61
N ALA A 171 20.03 -3.76 0.43
CA ALA A 171 19.08 -4.84 0.27
C ALA A 171 17.69 -4.24 -0.02
N GLN A 172 17.18 -4.46 -1.24
CA GLN A 172 15.89 -3.95 -1.70
C GLN A 172 14.77 -4.86 -1.19
N TYR A 173 14.17 -4.54 -0.07
CA TYR A 173 13.22 -5.42 0.63
C TYR A 173 12.01 -5.82 -0.20
N VAL A 174 11.45 -4.91 -1.01
CA VAL A 174 10.31 -5.21 -1.87
C VAL A 174 10.69 -6.24 -2.93
N ARG A 175 11.84 -6.07 -3.62
CA ARG A 175 12.33 -7.04 -4.61
C ARG A 175 12.61 -8.41 -3.98
N VAL A 176 13.25 -8.43 -2.80
CA VAL A 176 13.54 -9.69 -2.08
C VAL A 176 12.24 -10.41 -1.74
N ALA A 177 11.26 -9.69 -1.17
CA ALA A 177 9.97 -10.26 -0.83
C ALA A 177 9.25 -10.86 -2.05
N LEU A 178 9.20 -10.12 -3.16
CA LEU A 178 8.56 -10.61 -4.40
C LEU A 178 9.29 -11.83 -4.99
N GLN A 179 10.62 -11.87 -4.93
CA GLN A 179 11.40 -13.05 -5.38
C GLN A 179 11.13 -14.28 -4.53
N GLU A 180 11.05 -14.11 -3.20
CA GLU A 180 10.71 -15.19 -2.28
C GLU A 180 9.28 -15.72 -2.51
N MET A 181 8.31 -14.81 -2.68
CA MET A 181 6.92 -15.16 -3.01
C MET A 181 6.83 -15.92 -4.35
N ALA A 182 7.52 -15.45 -5.39
CA ALA A 182 7.56 -16.12 -6.69
C ALA A 182 8.19 -17.53 -6.62
N ALA A 183 9.11 -17.74 -5.68
CA ALA A 183 9.71 -19.04 -5.39
C ALA A 183 8.86 -19.93 -4.45
N GLY A 184 7.66 -19.50 -4.07
CA GLY A 184 6.78 -20.20 -3.14
C GLY A 184 7.31 -20.24 -1.70
N LYS A 185 8.21 -19.30 -1.35
CA LYS A 185 8.81 -19.20 -0.02
C LYS A 185 8.10 -18.11 0.81
N PRO A 186 8.08 -18.26 2.13
CA PRO A 186 7.64 -17.17 3.00
C PRO A 186 8.61 -15.99 2.90
N VAL A 187 8.10 -14.76 3.07
CA VAL A 187 8.92 -13.55 3.09
C VAL A 187 9.82 -13.57 4.34
N SER A 188 11.13 -13.64 4.13
CA SER A 188 12.11 -13.80 5.22
C SER A 188 12.20 -12.57 6.13
N SER A 189 12.07 -11.36 5.55
CA SER A 189 12.07 -10.08 6.25
C SER A 189 10.70 -9.42 6.18
N ALA A 190 9.67 -10.11 6.66
CA ALA A 190 8.27 -9.71 6.50
C ALA A 190 7.90 -8.39 7.21
N VAL A 191 8.61 -8.03 8.26
CA VAL A 191 8.46 -6.74 8.96
C VAL A 191 9.83 -6.09 9.08
N THR A 192 9.98 -4.89 8.51
CA THR A 192 11.21 -4.12 8.62
C THR A 192 10.92 -2.70 9.14
N LYS A 193 11.96 -1.99 9.56
CA LYS A 193 11.79 -0.62 10.04
C LYS A 193 11.68 0.33 8.84
N PRO A 194 10.54 0.99 8.61
CA PRO A 194 10.45 2.02 7.60
C PRO A 194 11.22 3.26 8.06
N TYR A 195 11.72 4.03 7.10
CA TYR A 195 12.45 5.27 7.34
C TYR A 195 11.98 6.36 6.37
N GLY A 196 12.20 7.61 6.74
CA GLY A 196 11.83 8.75 5.91
C GLY A 196 11.10 9.84 6.69
N CYS A 197 10.47 10.77 5.95
CA CYS A 197 9.65 11.81 6.54
C CYS A 197 8.36 11.22 7.11
N SER A 198 7.87 11.75 8.23
CA SER A 198 6.56 11.33 8.75
C SER A 198 5.44 11.60 7.75
N VAL A 199 4.44 10.73 7.68
CA VAL A 199 3.19 10.99 6.96
C VAL A 199 2.54 12.24 7.54
N LYS A 200 1.91 13.07 6.70
CA LYS A 200 1.41 14.40 7.05
C LYS A 200 -0.13 14.42 7.18
N TYR A 201 -0.64 13.59 8.07
CA TYR A 201 -2.09 13.52 8.36
C TYR A 201 -2.66 14.87 8.84
#